data_b31850bf8a41cee9f1a7833f981bc79c
#
_entry.id   b31850bf8a41cee9f1a7833f981bc79c
#
_cell.length_a   1.000
_cell.length_b   1.000
_cell.length_c   1.000
_cell.angle_alpha   90.00
_cell.angle_beta   90.00
_cell.angle_gamma   90.00
#
_symmetry.space_group_name_H-M   'P 1'
#
loop_
_entity.id
_entity.type
_entity.pdbx_description
1 polymer ?
#
loop_
_entity_poly.entity_id
_entity_poly.type
_entity_poly.pdbx_seq_one_letter_code
_entity_poly.pdbx_strand_id
1 'polypeptide(L)'
;MKASSSTEDRILAKVKGKINKIGFSTYDATKTFMQQILDSNETEFLDEFMNFVFQKAATESTFCPLYAKLLHELADEFTHLRVVIVSRFKEYTSIFTEVTTPPDTNTESYREFVEAQERKKYRRGYSQFVAEMVKLGEVDKDAFGILIQQIVTVLEQTYTDNTKTLLTEEYIDCLANMCRRASAILNKADYSLSVKTRLQAITTKPRADATGLTSKARFALMDLVDSATRGWN
;
A
#
# COMPACT_ATOMS: atom_id res chain seq x y z
N MET A 1 24.43 32.55 11.20
CA MET A 1 24.42 32.55 9.73
C MET A 1 23.35 31.57 9.28
N LYS A 2 22.22 32.04 8.66
CA LYS A 2 21.24 31.15 8.01
C LYS A 2 21.90 30.65 6.73
N ALA A 3 22.14 29.33 6.62
CA ALA A 3 22.54 28.72 5.36
C ALA A 3 21.47 29.10 4.30
N SER A 4 21.89 29.65 3.16
CA SER A 4 21.00 29.88 2.03
C SER A 4 20.50 28.52 1.58
N SER A 5 19.19 28.26 1.70
CA SER A 5 18.61 27.03 1.15
C SER A 5 18.87 27.01 -0.36
N SER A 6 19.26 25.83 -0.89
CA SER A 6 19.47 25.64 -2.31
C SER A 6 18.17 25.94 -3.10
N THR A 7 18.28 26.18 -4.40
CA THR A 7 17.08 26.35 -5.26
C THR A 7 16.19 25.12 -5.16
N GLU A 8 16.78 23.94 -5.10
CA GLU A 8 16.14 22.64 -4.91
C GLU A 8 15.34 22.56 -3.60
N ASP A 9 15.93 22.95 -2.45
CA ASP A 9 15.21 22.99 -1.17
C ASP A 9 13.97 23.86 -1.22
N ARG A 10 14.04 24.99 -1.95
CA ARG A 10 12.89 25.90 -2.13
C ARG A 10 11.80 25.29 -3.00
N ILE A 11 12.17 24.61 -4.09
CA ILE A 11 11.23 23.91 -4.96
C ILE A 11 10.55 22.80 -4.17
N LEU A 12 11.32 21.94 -3.50
CA LEU A 12 10.81 20.85 -2.71
C LEU A 12 9.87 21.32 -1.58
N ALA A 13 10.21 22.42 -0.90
CA ALA A 13 9.35 22.99 0.13
C ALA A 13 8.00 23.48 -0.46
N LYS A 14 8.00 24.09 -1.64
CA LYS A 14 6.78 24.49 -2.35
C LYS A 14 5.95 23.29 -2.78
N VAL A 15 6.60 22.26 -3.35
CA VAL A 15 5.98 20.99 -3.75
C VAL A 15 5.31 20.33 -2.54
N LYS A 16 6.05 20.13 -1.44
CA LYS A 16 5.50 19.58 -0.19
C LYS A 16 4.32 20.41 0.33
N GLY A 17 4.42 21.73 0.24
CA GLY A 17 3.33 22.64 0.62
C GLY A 17 2.05 22.50 -0.22
N LYS A 18 2.18 22.25 -1.52
CA LYS A 18 1.05 21.99 -2.43
C LYS A 18 0.45 20.61 -2.19
N ILE A 19 1.28 19.58 -2.10
CA ILE A 19 0.84 18.20 -1.85
C ILE A 19 0.13 18.07 -0.49
N ASN A 20 0.61 18.75 0.55
CA ASN A 20 -0.04 18.79 1.87
C ASN A 20 -1.45 19.40 1.85
N LYS A 21 -1.77 20.17 0.84
CA LYS A 21 -3.08 20.84 0.67
C LYS A 21 -3.91 20.21 -0.44
N ILE A 22 -3.52 19.04 -0.94
CA ILE A 22 -4.25 18.38 -2.01
C ILE A 22 -5.66 18.00 -1.52
N GLY A 23 -6.64 18.26 -2.35
CA GLY A 23 -8.04 17.93 -2.14
C GLY A 23 -8.79 18.12 -3.45
N PHE A 24 -10.07 17.76 -3.49
CA PHE A 24 -10.86 17.83 -4.71
C PHE A 24 -10.87 19.24 -5.33
N SER A 25 -10.94 20.28 -4.51
CA SER A 25 -10.97 21.68 -4.98
C SER A 25 -9.60 22.27 -5.35
N THR A 26 -8.50 21.64 -4.89
CA THR A 26 -7.14 22.12 -5.13
C THR A 26 -6.35 21.24 -6.08
N TYR A 27 -6.95 20.13 -6.56
CA TYR A 27 -6.30 19.13 -7.37
C TYR A 27 -5.70 19.71 -8.66
N ASP A 28 -6.52 20.39 -9.47
CA ASP A 28 -6.08 20.93 -10.77
C ASP A 28 -4.97 21.97 -10.59
N ALA A 29 -5.07 22.86 -9.60
CA ALA A 29 -4.03 23.82 -9.31
C ALA A 29 -2.72 23.16 -8.83
N THR A 30 -2.83 22.04 -8.10
CA THR A 30 -1.66 21.27 -7.67
C THR A 30 -1.01 20.56 -8.87
N LYS A 31 -1.80 19.92 -9.73
CA LYS A 31 -1.33 19.26 -10.94
C LYS A 31 -0.62 20.25 -11.86
N THR A 32 -1.26 21.38 -12.20
CA THR A 32 -0.65 22.43 -13.05
C THR A 32 0.68 22.92 -12.47
N PHE A 33 0.75 23.11 -11.16
CA PHE A 33 2.00 23.50 -10.52
C PHE A 33 3.10 22.43 -10.67
N MET A 34 2.75 21.15 -10.53
CA MET A 34 3.70 20.06 -10.73
C MET A 34 4.19 19.96 -12.18
N GLN A 35 3.29 20.12 -13.16
CA GLN A 35 3.62 20.16 -14.58
C GLN A 35 4.65 21.27 -14.88
N GLN A 36 4.42 22.49 -14.37
CA GLN A 36 5.36 23.61 -14.54
C GLN A 36 6.76 23.33 -14.00
N ILE A 37 6.86 22.62 -12.88
CA ILE A 37 8.15 22.24 -12.30
C ILE A 37 8.82 21.14 -13.14
N LEU A 38 8.07 20.13 -13.56
CA LEU A 38 8.61 19.05 -14.39
C LEU A 38 9.06 19.53 -15.77
N ASP A 39 8.37 20.51 -16.36
CA ASP A 39 8.76 21.18 -17.61
C ASP A 39 10.07 21.95 -17.50
N SER A 40 10.46 22.39 -16.33
CA SER A 40 11.73 23.10 -16.13
C SER A 40 12.97 22.20 -16.18
N ASN A 41 12.79 20.89 -16.37
CA ASN A 41 13.85 19.86 -16.34
C ASN A 41 14.61 19.78 -14.99
N GLU A 42 14.08 20.34 -13.95
CA GLU A 42 14.57 20.19 -12.58
C GLU A 42 14.15 18.81 -12.08
N THR A 43 15.05 17.83 -12.12
CA THR A 43 14.74 16.42 -11.80
C THR A 43 15.34 15.95 -10.47
N GLU A 44 16.23 16.74 -9.88
CA GLU A 44 16.95 16.37 -8.65
C GLU A 44 16.00 16.14 -7.44
N PHE A 45 14.87 16.85 -7.41
CA PHE A 45 13.85 16.71 -6.35
C PHE A 45 12.94 15.48 -6.49
N LEU A 46 12.97 14.75 -7.63
CA LEU A 46 11.99 13.72 -7.96
C LEU A 46 11.96 12.56 -6.94
N ASP A 47 13.11 12.13 -6.48
CA ASP A 47 13.19 11.04 -5.49
C ASP A 47 12.53 11.42 -4.18
N GLU A 48 12.79 12.63 -3.67
CA GLU A 48 12.15 13.12 -2.44
C GLU A 48 10.66 13.40 -2.65
N PHE A 49 10.29 13.92 -3.82
CA PHE A 49 8.89 14.10 -4.17
C PHE A 49 8.14 12.77 -4.18
N MET A 50 8.67 11.75 -4.84
CA MET A 50 8.05 10.43 -4.88
C MET A 50 7.93 9.82 -3.49
N ASN A 51 9.00 9.86 -2.69
CA ASN A 51 8.95 9.41 -1.29
C ASN A 51 7.84 10.10 -0.51
N PHE A 52 7.74 11.43 -0.67
CA PHE A 52 6.74 12.21 0.02
C PHE A 52 5.31 11.85 -0.41
N VAL A 53 5.05 11.72 -1.73
CA VAL A 53 3.72 11.34 -2.25
C VAL A 53 3.35 9.92 -1.82
N PHE A 54 4.27 8.96 -1.89
CA PHE A 54 4.03 7.58 -1.44
C PHE A 54 3.71 7.53 0.06
N GLN A 55 4.46 8.26 0.89
CA GLN A 55 4.17 8.38 2.32
C GLN A 55 2.79 8.99 2.57
N LYS A 56 2.43 10.06 1.87
CA LYS A 56 1.12 10.68 1.96
C LYS A 56 -0.01 9.75 1.55
N ALA A 57 0.13 9.08 0.41
CA ALA A 57 -0.84 8.12 -0.09
C ALA A 57 -1.08 6.97 0.91
N ALA A 58 -0.01 6.51 1.59
CA ALA A 58 -0.12 5.47 2.60
C ALA A 58 -0.69 5.95 3.95
N THR A 59 -0.58 7.24 4.29
CA THR A 59 -1.02 7.75 5.59
C THR A 59 -2.36 8.47 5.55
N GLU A 60 -2.79 8.93 4.37
CA GLU A 60 -4.00 9.73 4.16
C GLU A 60 -5.01 9.00 3.26
N SER A 61 -5.66 7.98 3.80
CA SER A 61 -6.52 7.04 3.05
C SER A 61 -7.63 7.75 2.23
N THR A 62 -8.20 8.85 2.73
CA THR A 62 -9.25 9.62 2.04
C THR A 62 -8.72 10.23 0.74
N PHE A 63 -7.48 10.69 0.73
CA PHE A 63 -6.85 11.35 -0.42
C PHE A 63 -5.98 10.41 -1.25
N CYS A 64 -5.81 9.16 -0.83
CA CYS A 64 -5.03 8.16 -1.55
C CYS A 64 -5.40 8.04 -3.05
N PRO A 65 -6.69 8.02 -3.45
CA PRO A 65 -7.04 8.01 -4.87
C PRO A 65 -6.59 9.27 -5.64
N LEU A 66 -6.55 10.44 -4.97
CA LEU A 66 -6.06 11.67 -5.61
C LEU A 66 -4.55 11.65 -5.82
N TYR A 67 -3.79 11.09 -4.87
CA TYR A 67 -2.34 10.90 -5.03
C TYR A 67 -2.03 9.93 -6.18
N ALA A 68 -2.74 8.81 -6.26
CA ALA A 68 -2.59 7.85 -7.35
C ALA A 68 -2.93 8.49 -8.72
N LYS A 69 -4.05 9.22 -8.79
CA LYS A 69 -4.46 9.95 -9.99
C LYS A 69 -3.43 10.99 -10.41
N LEU A 70 -2.89 11.76 -9.45
CA LEU A 70 -1.86 12.76 -9.74
C LEU A 70 -0.62 12.13 -10.36
N LEU A 71 -0.11 11.04 -9.79
CA LEU A 71 1.06 10.34 -10.33
C LEU A 71 0.78 9.77 -11.72
N HIS A 72 -0.40 9.20 -11.95
CA HIS A 72 -0.81 8.67 -13.25
C HIS A 72 -0.84 9.78 -14.30
N GLU A 73 -1.56 10.88 -14.05
CA GLU A 73 -1.69 11.97 -15.01
C GLU A 73 -0.36 12.68 -15.28
N LEU A 74 0.52 12.78 -14.30
CA LEU A 74 1.88 13.30 -14.49
C LEU A 74 2.75 12.31 -15.29
N ALA A 75 2.62 11.00 -15.05
CA ALA A 75 3.40 9.98 -15.77
C ALA A 75 2.94 9.81 -17.22
N ASP A 76 1.71 10.14 -17.58
CA ASP A 76 1.23 10.17 -18.96
C ASP A 76 1.90 11.27 -19.76
N GLU A 77 2.21 12.39 -19.15
CA GLU A 77 2.87 13.54 -19.77
C GLU A 77 4.41 13.43 -19.68
N PHE A 78 4.91 13.01 -18.52
CA PHE A 78 6.33 12.88 -18.21
C PHE A 78 6.71 11.40 -18.02
N THR A 79 6.91 10.69 -19.14
CA THR A 79 7.06 9.21 -19.14
C THR A 79 8.21 8.68 -18.27
N HIS A 80 9.25 9.49 -18.02
CA HIS A 80 10.34 9.11 -17.11
C HIS A 80 9.87 8.87 -15.66
N LEU A 81 8.74 9.47 -15.24
CA LEU A 81 8.17 9.22 -13.92
C LEU A 81 7.74 7.78 -13.74
N ARG A 82 7.32 7.07 -14.80
CA ARG A 82 6.95 5.64 -14.71
C ARG A 82 8.09 4.78 -14.21
N VAL A 83 9.32 5.06 -14.65
CA VAL A 83 10.50 4.33 -14.18
C VAL A 83 10.68 4.51 -12.67
N VAL A 84 10.52 5.74 -12.18
CA VAL A 84 10.63 6.06 -10.75
C VAL A 84 9.48 5.40 -9.96
N ILE A 85 8.25 5.47 -10.45
CA ILE A 85 7.07 4.83 -9.83
C ILE A 85 7.30 3.31 -9.69
N VAL A 86 7.73 2.62 -10.76
CA VAL A 86 7.99 1.18 -10.76
C VAL A 86 9.12 0.80 -9.80
N SER A 87 10.19 1.59 -9.76
CA SER A 87 11.30 1.37 -8.81
C SER A 87 10.82 1.50 -7.36
N ARG A 88 10.08 2.54 -7.05
CA ARG A 88 9.50 2.75 -5.70
C ARG A 88 8.49 1.67 -5.32
N PHE A 89 7.65 1.26 -6.25
CA PHE A 89 6.74 0.15 -6.01
C PHE A 89 7.49 -1.12 -5.55
N LYS A 90 8.56 -1.50 -6.24
CA LYS A 90 9.37 -2.67 -5.88
C LYS A 90 9.99 -2.55 -4.48
N GLU A 91 10.49 -1.37 -4.13
CA GLU A 91 11.06 -1.09 -2.82
C GLU A 91 10.02 -1.23 -1.71
N TYR A 92 8.86 -0.59 -1.88
CA TYR A 92 7.80 -0.58 -0.87
C TYR A 92 7.05 -1.91 -0.74
N THR A 93 7.03 -2.76 -1.75
CA THR A 93 6.38 -4.09 -1.65
C THR A 93 7.09 -5.03 -0.67
N SER A 94 8.36 -4.78 -0.36
CA SER A 94 9.11 -5.55 0.64
C SER A 94 8.44 -5.55 2.03
N ILE A 95 7.69 -4.50 2.38
CA ILE A 95 6.96 -4.44 3.66
C ILE A 95 5.90 -5.53 3.82
N PHE A 96 5.45 -6.15 2.72
CA PHE A 96 4.46 -7.24 2.74
C PHE A 96 5.09 -8.63 2.88
N THR A 97 6.40 -8.73 2.97
CA THR A 97 7.12 -9.99 3.21
C THR A 97 7.63 -10.13 4.64
N GLU A 98 7.45 -9.12 5.47
CA GLU A 98 7.86 -9.14 6.87
C GLU A 98 7.02 -10.13 7.67
N VAL A 99 7.69 -11.05 8.38
CA VAL A 99 7.09 -12.07 9.26
C VAL A 99 7.42 -11.82 10.74
N THR A 100 8.02 -10.68 11.05
CA THR A 100 8.38 -10.30 12.42
C THR A 100 7.14 -9.88 13.20
N THR A 101 7.00 -10.43 14.40
CA THR A 101 5.95 -10.02 15.34
C THR A 101 6.26 -8.64 15.88
N PRO A 102 5.28 -7.72 15.95
CA PRO A 102 5.46 -6.47 16.68
C PRO A 102 5.85 -6.77 18.14
N PRO A 103 6.72 -5.97 18.78
CA PRO A 103 7.04 -6.14 20.19
C PRO A 103 5.77 -6.10 21.05
N ASP A 104 5.71 -6.96 22.06
CA ASP A 104 4.59 -6.99 23.02
C ASP A 104 4.56 -5.67 23.80
N THR A 105 3.38 -5.19 24.14
CA THR A 105 3.17 -3.93 24.90
C THR A 105 3.85 -3.93 26.27
N ASN A 106 4.29 -5.09 26.76
CA ASN A 106 4.99 -5.26 28.03
C ASN A 106 6.52 -5.20 27.90
N THR A 107 7.08 -5.06 26.69
CA THR A 107 8.53 -5.06 26.48
C THR A 107 9.09 -3.64 26.35
N GLU A 108 10.06 -3.40 27.08
CA GLU A 108 11.15 -2.42 27.29
C GLU A 108 11.18 -1.13 26.47
N SER A 109 10.48 -0.94 25.35
CA SER A 109 10.60 0.27 24.55
C SER A 109 9.26 0.74 23.98
N TYR A 110 8.68 1.75 24.61
CA TYR A 110 7.58 2.56 24.02
C TYR A 110 7.88 2.99 22.58
N ARG A 111 9.15 3.21 22.26
CA ARG A 111 9.59 3.57 20.91
C ARG A 111 9.36 2.44 19.91
N GLU A 112 9.73 1.20 20.23
CA GLU A 112 9.52 0.03 19.35
C GLU A 112 8.04 -0.23 19.11
N PHE A 113 7.21 -0.05 20.15
CA PHE A 113 5.76 -0.12 20.01
C PHE A 113 5.22 0.93 19.04
N VAL A 114 5.64 2.20 19.16
CA VAL A 114 5.22 3.28 18.26
C VAL A 114 5.65 2.98 16.83
N GLU A 115 6.90 2.57 16.61
CA GLU A 115 7.43 2.21 15.29
C GLU A 115 6.65 1.04 14.66
N ALA A 116 6.26 0.03 15.47
CA ALA A 116 5.42 -1.08 15.01
C ALA A 116 4.02 -0.61 14.59
N GLN A 117 3.40 0.29 15.36
CA GLN A 117 2.09 0.87 15.02
C GLN A 117 2.16 1.73 13.74
N GLU A 118 3.23 2.48 13.56
CA GLU A 118 3.47 3.26 12.34
C GLU A 118 3.66 2.35 11.12
N ARG A 119 4.47 1.29 11.23
CA ARG A 119 4.62 0.29 10.16
C ARG A 119 3.30 -0.37 9.80
N LYS A 120 2.48 -0.73 10.78
CA LYS A 120 1.13 -1.29 10.57
C LYS A 120 0.23 -0.33 9.82
N LYS A 121 0.16 0.92 10.26
CA LYS A 121 -0.61 1.97 9.61
C LYS A 121 -0.14 2.17 8.16
N TYR A 122 1.16 2.20 7.97
CA TYR A 122 1.79 2.39 6.68
C TYR A 122 1.48 1.22 5.72
N ARG A 123 1.65 -0.03 6.17
CA ARG A 123 1.37 -1.23 5.37
C ARG A 123 -0.09 -1.28 4.92
N ARG A 124 -1.02 -0.98 5.84
CA ARG A 124 -2.44 -0.92 5.55
C ARG A 124 -2.80 0.17 4.52
N GLY A 125 -2.24 1.37 4.68
CA GLY A 125 -2.47 2.46 3.73
C GLY A 125 -1.80 2.21 2.38
N TYR A 126 -0.61 1.64 2.40
CA TYR A 126 0.11 1.27 1.19
C TYR A 126 -0.62 0.18 0.39
N SER A 127 -1.30 -0.77 1.05
CA SER A 127 -2.15 -1.75 0.37
C SER A 127 -3.27 -1.09 -0.45
N GLN A 128 -3.85 0.00 0.06
CA GLN A 128 -4.81 0.81 -0.68
C GLN A 128 -4.15 1.49 -1.90
N PHE A 129 -3.01 2.11 -1.69
CA PHE A 129 -2.31 2.86 -2.74
C PHE A 129 -1.90 1.95 -3.90
N VAL A 130 -1.36 0.78 -3.62
CA VAL A 130 -1.03 -0.23 -4.64
C VAL A 130 -2.26 -0.60 -5.45
N ALA A 131 -3.41 -0.84 -4.81
CA ALA A 131 -4.64 -1.16 -5.50
C ALA A 131 -5.14 -0.01 -6.41
N GLU A 132 -4.99 1.25 -5.98
CA GLU A 132 -5.31 2.40 -6.84
C GLU A 132 -4.35 2.49 -8.04
N MET A 133 -3.05 2.28 -7.83
CA MET A 133 -2.03 2.35 -8.90
C MET A 133 -2.23 1.24 -9.95
N VAL A 134 -2.57 0.03 -9.54
CA VAL A 134 -2.85 -1.07 -10.50
C VAL A 134 -4.13 -0.82 -11.31
N LYS A 135 -5.14 -0.19 -10.73
CA LYS A 135 -6.37 0.21 -11.45
C LYS A 135 -6.07 1.24 -12.55
N LEU A 136 -5.12 2.12 -12.31
CA LEU A 136 -4.69 3.16 -13.27
C LEU A 136 -3.66 2.63 -14.29
N GLY A 137 -3.16 1.40 -14.12
CA GLY A 137 -2.18 0.79 -15.02
C GLY A 137 -0.72 1.17 -14.75
N GLU A 138 -0.45 1.92 -13.67
CA GLU A 138 0.91 2.31 -13.28
C GLU A 138 1.67 1.18 -12.58
N VAL A 139 0.95 0.20 -12.07
CA VAL A 139 1.50 -1.05 -11.54
C VAL A 139 1.03 -2.19 -12.41
N ASP A 140 1.97 -3.01 -12.84
CA ASP A 140 1.71 -4.19 -13.67
C ASP A 140 0.79 -5.19 -12.93
N LYS A 141 -0.16 -5.80 -13.66
CA LYS A 141 -1.15 -6.72 -13.09
C LYS A 141 -0.53 -8.02 -12.61
N ASP A 142 0.52 -8.49 -13.27
CA ASP A 142 1.22 -9.71 -12.88
C ASP A 142 2.06 -9.45 -11.63
N ALA A 143 2.72 -8.30 -11.55
CA ALA A 143 3.42 -7.85 -10.35
C ALA A 143 2.46 -7.71 -9.15
N PHE A 144 1.26 -7.19 -9.37
CA PHE A 144 0.21 -7.14 -8.36
C PHE A 144 -0.25 -8.54 -7.93
N GLY A 145 -0.40 -9.46 -8.90
CA GLY A 145 -0.74 -10.86 -8.62
C GLY A 145 0.33 -11.57 -7.79
N ILE A 146 1.60 -11.34 -8.07
CA ILE A 146 2.72 -11.85 -7.28
C ILE A 146 2.63 -11.34 -5.84
N LEU A 147 2.37 -10.04 -5.65
CA LEU A 147 2.20 -9.44 -4.32
C LEU A 147 1.05 -10.07 -3.54
N ILE A 148 -0.13 -10.23 -4.15
CA ILE A 148 -1.28 -10.91 -3.54
C ILE A 148 -0.91 -12.32 -3.08
N GLN A 149 -0.23 -13.10 -3.94
CA GLN A 149 0.17 -14.46 -3.62
C GLN A 149 1.23 -14.52 -2.51
N GLN A 150 2.14 -13.54 -2.45
CA GLN A 150 3.12 -13.40 -1.37
C GLN A 150 2.42 -13.16 -0.03
N ILE A 151 1.43 -12.26 0.02
CA ILE A 151 0.65 -12.02 1.24
C ILE A 151 -0.10 -13.28 1.68
N VAL A 152 -0.70 -14.02 0.75
CA VAL A 152 -1.35 -15.31 1.07
C VAL A 152 -0.33 -16.31 1.63
N THR A 153 0.88 -16.36 1.09
CA THR A 153 1.96 -17.22 1.61
C THR A 153 2.35 -16.84 3.03
N VAL A 154 2.42 -15.54 3.35
CA VAL A 154 2.66 -15.10 4.74
C VAL A 154 1.51 -15.53 5.66
N LEU A 155 0.26 -15.45 5.21
CA LEU A 155 -0.89 -15.93 6.00
C LEU A 155 -0.80 -17.43 6.25
N GLU A 156 -0.36 -18.23 5.26
CA GLU A 156 -0.14 -19.68 5.43
C GLU A 156 0.97 -20.01 6.42
N GLN A 157 1.94 -19.11 6.61
CA GLN A 157 3.01 -19.26 7.60
C GLN A 157 2.62 -18.81 9.00
N THR A 158 1.62 -17.93 9.13
CA THR A 158 1.31 -17.26 10.40
C THR A 158 0.01 -17.75 11.05
N TYR A 159 -0.92 -18.32 10.28
CA TYR A 159 -2.25 -18.69 10.81
C TYR A 159 -2.22 -19.79 11.90
N THR A 160 -1.15 -20.57 12.01
CA THR A 160 -0.97 -21.62 13.03
C THR A 160 -0.17 -21.14 14.24
N ASP A 161 0.39 -19.94 14.21
CA ASP A 161 1.28 -19.41 15.25
C ASP A 161 0.56 -18.37 16.10
N ASN A 162 0.25 -18.72 17.33
CA ASN A 162 -0.48 -17.86 18.28
C ASN A 162 0.33 -16.62 18.68
N THR A 163 1.63 -16.60 18.49
CA THR A 163 2.47 -15.41 18.75
C THR A 163 2.36 -14.36 17.62
N LYS A 164 1.77 -14.73 16.49
CA LYS A 164 1.65 -13.87 15.28
C LYS A 164 0.22 -13.41 14.98
N THR A 165 -0.67 -13.48 15.97
CA THR A 165 -2.09 -13.14 15.78
C THR A 165 -2.31 -11.73 15.24
N LEU A 166 -1.59 -10.72 15.76
CA LEU A 166 -1.69 -9.34 15.32
C LEU A 166 -1.20 -9.16 13.88
N LEU A 167 -0.10 -9.82 13.53
CA LEU A 167 0.44 -9.78 12.18
C LEU A 167 -0.51 -10.47 11.20
N THR A 168 -1.09 -11.59 11.56
CA THR A 168 -2.08 -12.32 10.76
C THR A 168 -3.31 -11.45 10.48
N GLU A 169 -3.86 -10.76 11.51
CA GLU A 169 -4.97 -9.82 11.34
C GLU A 169 -4.61 -8.70 10.36
N GLU A 170 -3.40 -8.15 10.48
CA GLU A 170 -2.94 -7.05 9.65
C GLU A 170 -2.83 -7.45 8.17
N TYR A 171 -2.27 -8.63 7.87
CA TYR A 171 -2.17 -9.13 6.50
C TYR A 171 -3.54 -9.45 5.89
N ILE A 172 -4.48 -9.95 6.68
CA ILE A 172 -5.87 -10.14 6.23
C ILE A 172 -6.50 -8.80 5.88
N ASP A 173 -6.33 -7.77 6.72
CA ASP A 173 -6.84 -6.41 6.46
C ASP A 173 -6.23 -5.82 5.17
N CYS A 174 -4.91 -5.98 4.96
CA CYS A 174 -4.22 -5.52 3.76
C CYS A 174 -4.76 -6.22 2.51
N LEU A 175 -4.87 -7.56 2.57
CA LEU A 175 -5.37 -8.36 1.46
C LEU A 175 -6.82 -8.00 1.12
N ALA A 176 -7.69 -7.87 2.12
CA ALA A 176 -9.08 -7.46 1.92
C ALA A 176 -9.18 -6.08 1.28
N ASN A 177 -8.32 -5.13 1.68
CA ASN A 177 -8.28 -3.80 1.11
C ASN A 177 -7.84 -3.81 -0.37
N MET A 178 -6.79 -4.56 -0.70
CA MET A 178 -6.32 -4.74 -2.08
C MET A 178 -7.38 -5.40 -2.95
N CYS A 179 -7.93 -6.52 -2.51
CA CYS A 179 -8.88 -7.32 -3.30
C CYS A 179 -10.18 -6.56 -3.61
N ARG A 180 -10.76 -5.89 -2.62
CA ARG A 180 -12.00 -5.11 -2.83
C ARG A 180 -11.79 -3.96 -3.82
N ARG A 181 -10.67 -3.25 -3.72
CA ARG A 181 -10.38 -2.09 -4.57
C ARG A 181 -9.99 -2.46 -5.99
N ALA A 182 -9.32 -3.60 -6.17
CA ALA A 182 -8.90 -4.12 -7.47
C ALA A 182 -9.77 -5.28 -7.97
N SER A 183 -11.01 -5.39 -7.52
CA SER A 183 -11.94 -6.51 -7.84
C SER A 183 -12.07 -6.74 -9.34
N ALA A 184 -12.20 -5.70 -10.15
CA ALA A 184 -12.31 -5.80 -11.60
C ALA A 184 -11.08 -6.43 -12.28
N ILE A 185 -9.90 -6.28 -11.67
CA ILE A 185 -8.65 -6.88 -12.13
C ILE A 185 -8.61 -8.35 -11.70
N LEU A 186 -8.88 -8.62 -10.42
CA LEU A 186 -8.87 -9.97 -9.86
C LEU A 186 -9.87 -10.89 -10.56
N ASN A 187 -11.05 -10.39 -10.95
CA ASN A 187 -12.05 -11.18 -11.65
C ASN A 187 -11.60 -11.70 -13.03
N LYS A 188 -10.58 -11.08 -13.59
CA LYS A 188 -10.02 -11.45 -14.91
C LYS A 188 -8.66 -12.15 -14.78
N ALA A 189 -8.15 -12.30 -13.56
CA ALA A 189 -6.81 -12.81 -13.31
C ALA A 189 -6.83 -14.34 -13.15
N ASP A 190 -5.94 -15.04 -13.83
CA ASP A 190 -5.83 -16.50 -13.79
C ASP A 190 -5.49 -17.02 -12.39
N TYR A 191 -4.75 -16.25 -11.60
CA TYR A 191 -4.39 -16.61 -10.22
C TYR A 191 -5.54 -16.44 -9.20
N SER A 192 -6.64 -15.80 -9.58
CA SER A 192 -7.76 -15.46 -8.69
C SER A 192 -8.36 -16.71 -8.01
N LEU A 193 -8.57 -17.79 -8.79
CA LEU A 193 -9.09 -19.04 -8.26
C LEU A 193 -8.12 -19.68 -7.26
N SER A 194 -6.83 -19.68 -7.56
CA SER A 194 -5.80 -20.19 -6.66
C SER A 194 -5.78 -19.45 -5.33
N VAL A 195 -5.80 -18.10 -5.37
CA VAL A 195 -5.87 -17.24 -4.17
C VAL A 195 -7.11 -17.59 -3.34
N LYS A 196 -8.29 -17.64 -3.95
CA LYS A 196 -9.53 -18.03 -3.27
C LYS A 196 -9.42 -19.40 -2.58
N THR A 197 -8.93 -20.42 -3.31
CA THR A 197 -8.81 -21.79 -2.78
C THR A 197 -7.87 -21.85 -1.58
N ARG A 198 -6.73 -21.16 -1.64
CA ARG A 198 -5.77 -21.08 -0.54
C ARG A 198 -6.37 -20.41 0.70
N LEU A 199 -7.07 -19.29 0.54
CA LEU A 199 -7.75 -18.58 1.63
C LEU A 199 -8.86 -19.44 2.25
N GLN A 200 -9.65 -20.14 1.40
CA GLN A 200 -10.69 -21.05 1.86
C GLN A 200 -10.12 -22.22 2.66
N ALA A 201 -8.97 -22.75 2.27
CA ALA A 201 -8.28 -23.82 3.00
C ALA A 201 -7.90 -23.38 4.43
N ILE A 202 -7.53 -22.11 4.63
CA ILE A 202 -7.26 -21.55 5.98
C ILE A 202 -8.55 -21.40 6.78
N THR A 203 -9.65 -20.92 6.18
CA THR A 203 -10.92 -20.69 6.90
C THR A 203 -11.55 -21.97 7.40
N THR A 204 -11.37 -23.09 6.68
CA THR A 204 -11.94 -24.40 7.03
C THR A 204 -11.17 -25.13 8.13
N LYS A 205 -10.00 -24.66 8.54
CA LYS A 205 -9.21 -25.28 9.62
C LYS A 205 -9.93 -25.15 10.96
N PRO A 206 -9.91 -26.24 11.78
CA PRO A 206 -10.38 -26.18 13.17
C PRO A 206 -9.66 -25.05 13.94
N ARG A 207 -10.33 -24.52 14.97
CA ARG A 207 -9.71 -23.47 15.80
C ARG A 207 -8.44 -23.92 16.49
N ALA A 208 -8.37 -25.19 16.87
CA ALA A 208 -7.18 -25.76 17.50
C ALA A 208 -5.96 -25.77 16.58
N ASP A 209 -6.17 -25.89 15.25
CA ASP A 209 -5.10 -25.95 14.24
C ASP A 209 -4.77 -24.57 13.66
N ALA A 210 -5.55 -23.55 13.99
CA ALA A 210 -5.42 -22.19 13.45
C ALA A 210 -5.31 -21.17 14.60
N THR A 211 -4.33 -21.39 15.46
CA THR A 211 -4.14 -20.62 16.70
C THR A 211 -3.69 -19.18 16.46
N GLY A 212 -3.11 -18.90 15.31
CA GLY A 212 -2.76 -17.54 14.87
C GLY A 212 -3.95 -16.72 14.35
N LEU A 213 -5.15 -17.35 14.20
CA LEU A 213 -6.39 -16.66 13.82
C LEU A 213 -7.22 -16.33 15.04
N THR A 214 -7.28 -15.05 15.42
CA THR A 214 -8.30 -14.56 16.35
C THR A 214 -9.71 -14.74 15.75
N SER A 215 -10.75 -14.66 16.56
CA SER A 215 -12.14 -14.70 16.03
C SER A 215 -12.40 -13.59 15.02
N LYS A 216 -11.86 -12.39 15.26
CA LYS A 216 -11.94 -11.26 14.33
C LYS A 216 -11.25 -11.56 12.99
N ALA A 217 -10.01 -12.06 13.03
CA ALA A 217 -9.26 -12.44 11.84
C ALA A 217 -9.98 -13.50 11.02
N ARG A 218 -10.56 -14.50 11.69
CA ARG A 218 -11.31 -15.58 11.04
C ARG A 218 -12.55 -15.04 10.31
N PHE A 219 -13.34 -14.18 10.96
CA PHE A 219 -14.50 -13.57 10.30
C PHE A 219 -14.09 -12.71 9.11
N ALA A 220 -13.06 -11.87 9.27
CA ALA A 220 -12.55 -11.04 8.17
C ALA A 220 -12.07 -11.89 6.97
N LEU A 221 -11.43 -13.03 7.25
CA LEU A 221 -10.98 -13.96 6.22
C LEU A 221 -12.17 -14.69 5.54
N MET A 222 -13.20 -15.06 6.31
CA MET A 222 -14.44 -15.63 5.76
C MET A 222 -15.15 -14.62 4.84
N ASP A 223 -15.29 -13.36 5.28
CA ASP A 223 -15.86 -12.28 4.47
C ASP A 223 -15.08 -12.07 3.17
N LEU A 224 -13.74 -12.20 3.21
CA LEU A 224 -12.90 -12.10 2.03
C LEU A 224 -13.13 -13.27 1.06
N VAL A 225 -13.26 -14.50 1.57
CA VAL A 225 -13.59 -15.70 0.75
C VAL A 225 -14.98 -15.58 0.14
N ASP A 226 -15.96 -15.08 0.89
CA ASP A 226 -17.30 -14.82 0.39
C ASP A 226 -17.31 -13.73 -0.70
N SER A 227 -16.53 -12.66 -0.50
CA SER A 227 -16.30 -11.64 -1.52
C SER A 227 -15.70 -12.26 -2.78
N ALA A 228 -14.64 -13.10 -2.65
CA ALA A 228 -14.04 -13.81 -3.78
C ALA A 228 -15.03 -14.70 -4.53
N THR A 229 -15.99 -15.28 -3.82
CA THR A 229 -17.06 -16.12 -4.41
C THR A 229 -18.04 -15.29 -5.23
N ARG A 230 -18.25 -14.03 -4.86
CA ARG A 230 -19.10 -13.07 -5.56
C ARG A 230 -18.34 -12.19 -6.57
N GLY A 231 -17.11 -12.54 -6.93
CA GLY A 231 -16.26 -11.76 -7.83
C GLY A 231 -15.56 -10.60 -7.14
N TRP A 232 -15.06 -10.83 -5.92
CA TRP A 232 -14.29 -9.85 -5.13
C TRP A 232 -15.04 -8.55 -4.79
N ASN A 233 -16.38 -8.59 -4.79
CA ASN A 233 -17.27 -7.46 -4.49
C ASN A 233 -17.83 -7.51 -3.07
#